data_f67c4754ec08569c8e3d3083134ca75f
#
_entry.id   f67c4754ec08569c8e3d3083134ca75f
#
_cell.length_a   1.000
_cell.length_b   1.000
_cell.length_c   1.000
_cell.angle_alpha   90.00
_cell.angle_beta   90.00
_cell.angle_gamma   90.00
#
_symmetry.space_group_name_H-M   'P 1'
#
loop_
_entity.id
_entity.type
_entity.pdbx_description
1 polymer ?
#
loop_
_entity_poly.entity_id
_entity_poly.type
_entity_poly.pdbx_seq_one_letter_code
_entity_poly.pdbx_strand_id
1 'polypeptide(L)'
;MSSKRDIKPITYLKSKTAELVFDVAESGRPVTITQNGEAKVVVMDVATYDRWRAALALLKLASHAEADIAAGRTMSTDEVFRRAALAVDRVKRNA
;
A
#
# COMPACT_ATOMS: atom_id res chain seq x y z
N MET A 1 -8.07 -6.60 12.12
CA MET A 1 -8.60 -7.94 12.20
C MET A 1 -9.49 -8.28 11.00
N SER A 2 -9.27 -9.41 10.40
CA SER A 2 -10.04 -9.86 9.27
C SER A 2 -11.43 -10.31 9.71
N SER A 3 -12.45 -9.96 8.95
CA SER A 3 -13.82 -10.43 9.15
C SER A 3 -14.35 -10.97 7.83
N LYS A 4 -15.52 -11.58 7.88
CA LYS A 4 -16.14 -12.09 6.65
C LYS A 4 -16.38 -10.97 5.63
N ARG A 5 -16.48 -9.70 6.08
CA ARG A 5 -16.63 -8.58 5.17
C ARG A 5 -15.37 -8.29 4.36
N ASP A 6 -14.22 -8.67 4.90
CA ASP A 6 -12.93 -8.36 4.29
C ASP A 6 -12.36 -9.52 3.48
N ILE A 7 -13.09 -10.62 3.41
CA ILE A 7 -12.69 -11.81 2.67
C ILE A 7 -13.84 -12.25 1.79
N LYS A 8 -13.62 -12.34 0.50
CA LYS A 8 -14.64 -12.73 -0.48
C LYS A 8 -14.08 -13.76 -1.44
N PRO A 9 -14.90 -14.71 -1.89
CA PRO A 9 -14.44 -15.63 -2.94
C PRO A 9 -14.36 -14.95 -4.29
N ILE A 10 -13.60 -15.53 -5.21
CA ILE A 10 -13.43 -14.95 -6.54
C ILE A 10 -14.76 -14.89 -7.30
N THR A 11 -15.71 -15.77 -6.99
CA THR A 11 -17.04 -15.71 -7.60
C THR A 11 -17.78 -14.42 -7.27
N TYR A 12 -17.56 -13.89 -6.07
CA TYR A 12 -18.12 -12.58 -5.69
C TYR A 12 -17.53 -11.47 -6.55
N LEU A 13 -16.21 -11.49 -6.75
CA LEU A 13 -15.54 -10.52 -7.60
C LEU A 13 -16.10 -10.56 -9.03
N LYS A 14 -16.32 -11.75 -9.57
CA LYS A 14 -16.84 -11.90 -10.93
C LYS A 14 -18.27 -11.41 -11.07
N SER A 15 -19.13 -11.70 -10.11
CA SER A 15 -20.56 -11.41 -10.22
C SER A 15 -20.95 -10.03 -9.71
N LYS A 16 -20.17 -9.47 -8.79
CA LYS A 16 -20.51 -8.21 -8.13
C LYS A 16 -19.34 -7.22 -8.15
N THR A 17 -18.67 -7.14 -9.29
CA THR A 17 -17.47 -6.30 -9.44
C THR A 17 -17.73 -4.85 -9.08
N ALA A 18 -18.78 -4.24 -9.64
CA ALA A 18 -19.07 -2.82 -9.41
C ALA A 18 -19.40 -2.54 -7.94
N GLU A 19 -20.15 -3.44 -7.32
CA GLU A 19 -20.52 -3.32 -5.91
C GLU A 19 -19.29 -3.43 -5.02
N LEU A 20 -18.40 -4.37 -5.31
CA LEU A 20 -17.16 -4.53 -4.58
C LEU A 20 -16.28 -3.29 -4.71
N VAL A 21 -16.12 -2.78 -5.92
CA VAL A 21 -15.31 -1.57 -6.17
C VAL A 21 -15.88 -0.38 -5.39
N PHE A 22 -17.19 -0.21 -5.42
CA PHE A 22 -17.83 0.87 -4.67
C PHE A 22 -17.57 0.74 -3.17
N ASP A 23 -17.77 -0.45 -2.61
CA ASP A 23 -17.61 -0.69 -1.19
C ASP A 23 -16.17 -0.46 -0.73
N VAL A 24 -15.20 -0.93 -1.50
CA VAL A 24 -13.78 -0.73 -1.19
C VAL A 24 -13.41 0.75 -1.27
N ALA A 25 -13.89 1.45 -2.30
CA ALA A 25 -13.59 2.87 -2.46
C ALA A 25 -14.20 3.69 -1.32
N GLU A 26 -15.39 3.34 -0.85
CA GLU A 26 -16.06 4.07 0.21
C GLU A 26 -15.49 3.77 1.59
N SER A 27 -15.21 2.52 1.87
CA SER A 27 -14.75 2.12 3.20
C SER A 27 -13.25 2.33 3.41
N GLY A 28 -12.47 2.30 2.34
CA GLY A 28 -11.01 2.36 2.45
C GLY A 28 -10.41 1.09 3.03
N ARG A 29 -11.17 0.00 3.10
CA ARG A 29 -10.69 -1.28 3.66
C ARG A 29 -10.40 -2.27 2.55
N PRO A 30 -9.19 -2.85 2.54
CA PRO A 30 -8.86 -3.87 1.55
C PRO A 30 -9.72 -5.12 1.73
N VAL A 31 -9.99 -5.78 0.61
CA VAL A 31 -10.72 -7.06 0.59
C VAL A 31 -9.83 -8.13 0.01
N THR A 32 -9.66 -9.22 0.72
CA THR A 32 -8.90 -10.37 0.25
C THR A 32 -9.80 -11.25 -0.61
N ILE A 33 -9.32 -11.63 -1.78
CA ILE A 33 -10.05 -12.49 -2.70
C ILE A 33 -9.44 -13.88 -2.63
N THR A 34 -10.30 -14.87 -2.41
CA THR A 34 -9.87 -16.26 -2.34
C THR A 34 -10.30 -17.04 -3.58
N GLN A 35 -9.52 -18.05 -3.90
CA GLN A 35 -9.85 -19.01 -4.96
C GLN A 35 -9.50 -20.39 -4.44
N ASN A 36 -10.46 -21.30 -4.49
CA ASN A 36 -10.31 -22.65 -3.96
C ASN A 36 -9.87 -22.64 -2.48
N GLY A 37 -10.41 -21.71 -1.72
CA GLY A 37 -10.11 -21.60 -0.29
C GLY A 37 -8.79 -20.95 0.05
N GLU A 38 -8.03 -20.49 -0.96
CA GLU A 38 -6.75 -19.83 -0.74
C GLU A 38 -6.83 -18.35 -1.06
N ALA A 39 -6.22 -17.51 -0.23
CA ALA A 39 -6.07 -16.07 -0.51
C ALA A 39 -5.11 -15.90 -1.69
N LYS A 40 -5.56 -15.22 -2.74
CA LYS A 40 -4.78 -15.04 -3.96
C LYS A 40 -4.42 -13.59 -4.23
N VAL A 41 -5.36 -12.67 -4.03
CA VAL A 41 -5.17 -11.25 -4.34
C VAL A 41 -5.87 -10.40 -3.31
N VAL A 42 -5.51 -9.13 -3.27
CA VAL A 42 -6.17 -8.13 -2.43
C VAL A 42 -6.67 -7.02 -3.34
N VAL A 43 -7.92 -6.62 -3.14
CA VAL A 43 -8.51 -5.46 -3.81
C VAL A 43 -8.50 -4.31 -2.82
N MET A 44 -7.92 -3.17 -3.21
CA MET A 44 -7.93 -1.99 -2.35
C MET A 44 -8.08 -0.73 -3.18
N ASP A 45 -8.57 0.32 -2.55
CA ASP A 45 -8.72 1.60 -3.21
C ASP A 45 -7.34 2.26 -3.43
N VAL A 46 -7.28 3.12 -4.44
CA VAL A 46 -6.01 3.74 -4.85
C VAL A 46 -5.43 4.61 -3.75
N ALA A 47 -6.28 5.36 -3.04
CA ALA A 47 -5.80 6.25 -1.97
C ALA A 47 -5.10 5.47 -0.86
N THR A 48 -5.67 4.34 -0.43
CA THR A 48 -5.06 3.49 0.59
C THR A 48 -3.77 2.87 0.08
N TYR A 49 -3.78 2.37 -1.16
CA TYR A 49 -2.61 1.80 -1.79
C TYR A 49 -1.45 2.80 -1.85
N ASP A 50 -1.75 4.03 -2.27
CA ASP A 50 -0.74 5.09 -2.35
C ASP A 50 -0.16 5.42 -0.97
N ARG A 51 -1.01 5.48 0.06
CA ARG A 51 -0.55 5.73 1.43
C ARG A 51 0.38 4.62 1.92
N TRP A 52 0.05 3.37 1.64
CA TRP A 52 0.88 2.25 2.06
C TRP A 52 2.21 2.25 1.33
N ARG A 53 2.20 2.53 0.04
CA ARG A 53 3.45 2.61 -0.73
C ARG A 53 4.32 3.76 -0.24
N ALA A 54 3.72 4.91 0.07
CA ALA A 54 4.45 6.04 0.61
C ALA A 54 5.06 5.72 1.99
N ALA A 55 4.30 5.05 2.85
CA ALA A 55 4.81 4.64 4.16
C ALA A 55 5.98 3.67 4.03
N LEU A 56 5.91 2.72 3.11
CA LEU A 56 7.01 1.79 2.85
C LEU A 56 8.24 2.51 2.31
N ALA A 57 8.05 3.50 1.44
CA ALA A 57 9.15 4.30 0.91
C ALA A 57 9.83 5.11 2.02
N LEU A 58 9.06 5.69 2.94
CA LEU A 58 9.59 6.42 4.07
C LEU A 58 10.38 5.51 5.02
N LEU A 59 9.87 4.31 5.30
CA LEU A 59 10.57 3.34 6.12
C LEU A 59 11.90 2.92 5.48
N LYS A 60 11.89 2.71 4.18
CA LYS A 60 13.10 2.35 3.44
C LYS A 60 14.14 3.46 3.51
N LEU A 61 13.72 4.72 3.36
CA LEU A 61 14.62 5.87 3.45
C LEU A 61 15.16 6.02 4.88
N ALA A 62 14.33 5.82 5.90
CA ALA A 62 14.77 5.88 7.29
C ALA A 62 15.82 4.81 7.58
N SER A 63 15.62 3.60 7.05
CA SER A 63 16.58 2.51 7.20
C SER A 63 17.93 2.86 6.55
N HIS A 64 17.90 3.47 5.36
CA HIS A 64 19.11 3.92 4.69
C HIS A 64 19.81 5.04 5.47
N ALA A 65 19.04 5.96 6.03
CA ALA A 65 19.60 7.05 6.84
C ALA A 65 20.32 6.50 8.07
N GLU A 66 19.76 5.52 8.75
CA GLU A 66 20.40 4.86 9.87
C GLU A 66 21.72 4.19 9.47
N ALA A 67 21.71 3.51 8.35
CA ALA A 67 22.92 2.89 7.83
C ALA A 67 23.99 3.92 7.49
N ASP A 68 23.61 5.07 6.93
CA ASP A 68 24.54 6.15 6.62
C ASP A 68 25.13 6.76 7.89
N ILE A 69 24.34 6.94 8.93
CA ILE A 69 24.82 7.43 10.21
C ILE A 69 25.84 6.46 10.81
N ALA A 70 25.52 5.17 10.80
CA ALA A 70 26.41 4.13 11.30
C ALA A 70 27.73 4.06 10.54
N ALA A 71 27.70 4.43 9.25
CA ALA A 71 28.90 4.46 8.40
C ALA A 71 29.66 5.78 8.47
N GLY A 72 29.26 6.71 9.35
CA GLY A 72 29.88 8.01 9.48
C GLY A 72 29.36 9.07 8.50
N ARG A 73 28.28 8.78 7.82
CA ARG A 73 27.62 9.73 6.93
C ARG A 73 26.32 10.18 7.57
N THR A 74 26.02 11.47 7.43
CA THR A 74 24.79 12.03 7.97
C THR A 74 23.96 12.65 6.88
N MET A 75 22.66 12.71 7.10
CA MET A 75 21.73 13.33 6.18
C MET A 75 20.83 14.28 6.98
N SER A 76 20.63 15.49 6.44
CA SER A 76 19.77 16.47 7.10
C SER A 76 18.31 16.04 7.03
N THR A 77 17.49 16.58 7.93
CA THR A 77 16.04 16.33 7.92
C THR A 77 15.44 16.76 6.58
N ASP A 78 15.85 17.91 6.04
CA ASP A 78 15.35 18.40 4.76
C ASP A 78 15.67 17.44 3.62
N GLU A 79 16.86 16.87 3.64
CA GLU A 79 17.27 15.89 2.64
C GLU A 79 16.41 14.63 2.70
N VAL A 80 16.12 14.16 3.92
CA VAL A 80 15.26 12.99 4.10
C VAL A 80 13.87 13.25 3.54
N PHE A 81 13.27 14.40 3.86
CA PHE A 81 11.96 14.76 3.37
C PHE A 81 11.94 14.90 1.85
N ARG A 82 12.97 15.50 1.28
CA ARG A 82 13.04 15.65 -0.17
C ARG A 82 13.11 14.30 -0.87
N ARG A 83 13.91 13.37 -0.36
CA ARG A 83 14.00 12.03 -0.93
C ARG A 83 12.70 11.26 -0.78
N ALA A 84 12.03 11.43 0.35
CA ALA A 84 10.73 10.80 0.56
C ALA A 84 9.70 11.32 -0.44
N ALA A 85 9.67 12.64 -0.68
CA ALA A 85 8.76 13.24 -1.65
C ALA A 85 9.03 12.71 -3.06
N LEU A 86 10.30 12.59 -3.45
CA LEU A 86 10.66 12.06 -4.76
C LEU A 86 10.26 10.58 -4.89
N ALA A 87 10.42 9.81 -3.83
CA ALA A 87 10.01 8.41 -3.82
C ALA A 87 8.51 8.26 -3.99
N VAL A 88 7.72 9.11 -3.34
CA VAL A 88 6.26 9.12 -3.47
C VAL A 88 5.85 9.48 -4.90
N ASP A 89 6.48 10.50 -5.50
CA ASP A 89 6.19 10.89 -6.87
C ASP A 89 6.50 9.76 -7.85
N ARG A 90 7.61 9.07 -7.66
CA ARG A 90 7.99 7.94 -8.51
C ARG A 90 6.95 6.84 -8.43
N VAL A 91 6.49 6.54 -7.23
CA VAL A 91 5.47 5.52 -7.02
C VAL A 91 4.18 5.89 -7.73
N LYS A 92 3.75 7.15 -7.62
CA LYS A 92 2.53 7.61 -8.28
C LYS A 92 2.61 7.54 -9.80
N ARG A 93 3.78 7.85 -10.37
CA ARG A 93 3.95 7.80 -11.82
C ARG A 93 3.96 6.38 -12.37
N ASN A 94 4.37 5.41 -11.56
CA ASN A 94 4.44 4.01 -11.97
C ASN A 94 3.18 3.20 -11.63
N ALA A 95 2.22 3.84 -10.98
CA ALA A 95 0.99 3.17 -10.58
C ALA A 95 -0.04 3.07 -11.70
#